data_4735790d186daf5548c1be8aa8927f18
#
_entry.id   4735790d186daf5548c1be8aa8927f18
#
_cell.length_a   1.000
_cell.length_b   1.000
_cell.length_c   1.000
_cell.angle_alpha   90.00
_cell.angle_beta   90.00
_cell.angle_gamma   90.00
#
_symmetry.space_group_name_H-M   'P 1'
#
loop_
_entity.id
_entity.type
_entity.pdbx_description
1 polymer ?
#
loop_
_entity_poly.entity_id
_entity_poly.type
_entity_poly.pdbx_seq_one_letter_code
_entity_poly.pdbx_strand_id
1 'polypeptide(L)'
;MALCNISPGSREQPEQDERRNVNRAGPPAAGSASAAWFARWYGREPDGIWFAPGRVNLIGGPDYNEVFVLPFALGTGVRAAACRRPDKRLALMSRRAGCEPVLLSIDSLEPGSVAGWAAYPAGVAWALRQAGYLAGGADVAIDADLPAGAGLSSSAALACSVALALTELYQVPVPRRELAALARRAETGFAGVPTGIMDQIAALECQAGHALLLDCRSGTAAAVPLNPAAADLGLMIIDTRARRALADGRYAARRRACEHAASVLGVRSLRDITGDAGELALLGDPSLQRLAGHVSSENRRVLRAAELLHAGDHAAIGDLLTASHHSFRDRFEVSWPQADEAVEAAIGAGALGARMTGGGFGGCVIALVPAGRAAQIRTAVTGRFTRHHWPSPDYLDAVPSDSARRIG
;
A
#
# COMPACT_ATOMS: atom_id res chain seq x y z
N MET A 1 38.93 0.57 37.54
CA MET A 1 38.64 1.56 38.61
C MET A 1 38.82 2.94 38.00
N ALA A 2 37.73 3.62 37.72
CA ALA A 2 37.50 5.06 37.82
C ALA A 2 36.11 5.33 37.20
N LEU A 3 35.11 5.44 38.04
CA LEU A 3 33.75 5.89 37.76
C LEU A 3 33.81 7.40 37.45
N CYS A 4 33.33 7.84 36.32
CA CYS A 4 32.98 9.23 36.08
C CYS A 4 31.46 9.36 36.13
N ASN A 5 30.95 9.81 37.28
CA ASN A 5 29.61 10.32 37.48
C ASN A 5 29.44 11.62 36.66
N ILE A 6 28.50 11.62 35.75
CA ILE A 6 27.96 12.86 35.18
C ILE A 6 26.46 12.88 35.52
N SER A 7 26.10 13.82 36.40
CA SER A 7 24.72 14.15 36.78
C SER A 7 23.89 14.57 35.54
N PRO A 8 22.59 14.24 35.48
CA PRO A 8 21.73 14.65 34.40
C PRO A 8 21.38 16.14 34.56
N GLY A 9 22.00 16.97 33.76
CA GLY A 9 21.54 18.34 33.54
C GLY A 9 20.20 18.33 32.79
N SER A 10 19.23 18.99 33.42
CA SER A 10 17.91 19.30 32.88
C SER A 10 18.01 19.87 31.45
N ARG A 11 17.66 19.07 30.45
CA ARG A 11 17.33 19.58 29.13
C ARG A 11 15.82 19.83 29.12
N GLU A 12 15.47 21.10 29.24
CA GLU A 12 14.15 21.63 28.98
C GLU A 12 13.70 21.21 27.57
N GLN A 13 12.48 20.73 27.49
CA GLN A 13 11.82 20.30 26.24
C GLN A 13 11.50 21.55 25.41
N PRO A 14 11.92 21.65 24.13
CA PRO A 14 11.58 22.76 23.26
C PRO A 14 10.19 22.63 22.60
N GLU A 15 9.29 21.81 23.13
CA GLU A 15 7.99 21.56 22.49
C GLU A 15 6.87 22.57 22.80
N GLN A 16 7.07 23.51 23.71
CA GLN A 16 6.00 24.45 24.06
C GLN A 16 6.05 25.81 23.37
N ASP A 17 7.17 26.20 22.75
CA ASP A 17 7.32 27.51 22.14
C ASP A 17 6.98 27.53 20.63
N GLU A 18 6.95 26.38 19.94
CA GLU A 18 6.57 26.32 18.51
C GLU A 18 5.06 26.53 18.26
N ARG A 19 4.21 26.43 19.29
CA ARG A 19 2.74 26.62 19.13
C ARG A 19 2.27 28.07 19.04
N ARG A 20 3.14 29.06 19.28
CA ARG A 20 2.76 30.47 19.32
C ARG A 20 3.07 31.27 18.05
N ASN A 21 3.79 30.74 17.06
CA ASN A 21 4.19 31.51 15.86
C ASN A 21 3.71 30.95 14.52
N VAL A 22 2.68 30.06 14.48
CA VAL A 22 2.15 29.43 13.26
C VAL A 22 0.86 30.10 12.78
N ASN A 23 0.76 31.40 12.79
CA ASN A 23 -0.47 32.05 12.38
C ASN A 23 -0.27 33.12 11.29
N ARG A 24 0.48 32.86 10.19
CA ARG A 24 0.46 33.72 8.97
C ARG A 24 0.96 33.05 7.67
N ALA A 25 1.46 31.82 7.67
CA ALA A 25 1.74 31.11 6.41
C ALA A 25 0.92 29.82 6.38
N GLY A 26 0.24 29.55 5.29
CA GLY A 26 -0.41 28.24 5.09
C GLY A 26 0.62 27.12 5.27
N PRO A 27 0.17 25.89 5.55
CA PRO A 27 1.10 24.78 5.80
C PRO A 27 2.12 24.71 4.65
N PRO A 28 3.43 24.58 4.95
CA PRO A 28 4.46 24.52 3.92
C PRO A 28 4.14 23.35 2.99
N ALA A 29 4.38 23.53 1.69
CA ALA A 29 4.22 22.44 0.73
C ALA A 29 4.95 21.19 1.25
N ALA A 30 4.34 20.03 1.15
CA ALA A 30 4.85 18.80 1.79
C ALA A 30 6.32 18.48 1.43
N GLY A 31 6.80 18.92 0.27
CA GLY A 31 8.21 18.84 -0.13
C GLY A 31 9.13 19.74 0.70
N SER A 32 8.71 20.96 1.04
CA SER A 32 9.55 21.88 1.84
C SER A 32 9.76 21.41 3.28
N ALA A 33 8.77 20.73 3.87
CA ALA A 33 8.90 20.13 5.20
C ALA A 33 9.89 18.95 5.21
N SER A 34 9.90 18.13 4.18
CA SER A 34 10.84 17.01 4.03
C SER A 34 12.26 17.51 3.76
N ALA A 35 12.44 18.57 2.96
CA ALA A 35 13.73 19.21 2.75
C ALA A 35 14.32 19.79 4.05
N ALA A 36 13.54 20.58 4.78
CA ALA A 36 13.97 21.17 6.05
C ALA A 36 14.36 20.10 7.08
N TRP A 37 13.61 18.97 7.11
CA TRP A 37 13.93 17.85 7.99
C TRP A 37 15.23 17.16 7.57
N PHE A 38 15.45 16.94 6.27
CA PHE A 38 16.70 16.40 5.72
C PHE A 38 17.89 17.29 6.10
N ALA A 39 17.78 18.60 5.85
CA ALA A 39 18.85 19.58 6.10
C ALA A 39 19.23 19.63 7.60
N ARG A 40 18.26 19.53 8.49
CA ARG A 40 18.49 19.48 9.95
C ARG A 40 19.41 18.32 10.37
N TRP A 41 19.29 17.15 9.71
CA TRP A 41 20.02 15.95 10.09
C TRP A 41 21.33 15.75 9.34
N TYR A 42 21.36 16.09 8.06
CA TYR A 42 22.56 15.88 7.22
C TYR A 42 23.40 17.16 7.06
N GLY A 43 22.95 18.31 7.58
CA GLY A 43 23.67 19.57 7.54
C GLY A 43 23.79 20.19 6.14
N ARG A 44 22.97 19.72 5.18
CA ARG A 44 22.95 20.17 3.78
C ARG A 44 21.57 19.95 3.16
N GLU A 45 21.28 20.69 2.09
CA GLU A 45 20.04 20.50 1.33
C GLU A 45 20.06 19.16 0.56
N PRO A 46 18.90 18.52 0.35
CA PRO A 46 18.80 17.35 -0.51
C PRO A 46 18.99 17.73 -1.99
N ASP A 47 19.57 16.82 -2.80
CA ASP A 47 19.64 16.97 -4.26
C ASP A 47 18.25 16.81 -4.92
N GLY A 48 17.30 16.23 -4.21
CA GLY A 48 15.91 16.10 -4.65
C GLY A 48 15.04 15.40 -3.62
N ILE A 49 13.71 15.46 -3.89
CA ILE A 49 12.68 14.81 -3.10
C ILE A 49 11.82 14.00 -4.04
N TRP A 50 11.68 12.72 -3.75
CA TRP A 50 10.88 11.77 -4.52
C TRP A 50 9.71 11.26 -3.70
N PHE A 51 8.55 11.35 -4.27
CA PHE A 51 7.29 10.88 -3.69
C PHE A 51 6.85 9.58 -4.37
N ALA A 52 6.42 8.60 -3.59
CA ALA A 52 5.66 7.47 -4.09
C ALA A 52 4.36 7.32 -3.30
N PRO A 53 3.21 7.19 -3.97
CA PRO A 53 1.91 7.08 -3.33
C PRO A 53 1.70 5.73 -2.67
N GLY A 54 0.86 5.71 -1.63
CA GLY A 54 0.14 4.51 -1.26
C GLY A 54 -0.90 4.14 -2.32
N ARG A 55 -1.52 2.98 -2.16
CA ARG A 55 -2.57 2.52 -3.07
C ARG A 55 -3.75 1.90 -2.34
N VAL A 56 -4.91 1.92 -2.98
CA VAL A 56 -6.06 1.09 -2.64
C VAL A 56 -6.38 0.18 -3.81
N ASN A 57 -6.61 -1.10 -3.55
CA ASN A 57 -7.22 -1.98 -4.55
C ASN A 57 -8.74 -1.81 -4.49
N LEU A 58 -9.32 -1.11 -5.46
CA LEU A 58 -10.75 -0.85 -5.55
C LEU A 58 -11.54 -2.16 -5.55
N ILE A 59 -11.14 -3.08 -6.42
CA ILE A 59 -11.70 -4.44 -6.51
C ILE A 59 -10.65 -5.40 -7.06
N GLY A 60 -10.70 -6.67 -6.62
CA GLY A 60 -9.80 -7.73 -7.06
C GLY A 60 -9.20 -8.51 -5.90
N GLY A 61 -8.76 -9.71 -6.23
CA GLY A 61 -8.19 -10.70 -5.31
C GLY A 61 -6.69 -10.51 -5.05
N PRO A 62 -6.11 -11.43 -4.28
CA PRO A 62 -4.67 -11.45 -4.08
C PRO A 62 -3.91 -11.77 -5.38
N ASP A 63 -2.96 -10.94 -5.70
CA ASP A 63 -2.19 -10.95 -6.95
C ASP A 63 -1.29 -12.18 -7.15
N TYR A 64 -1.03 -12.96 -6.09
CA TYR A 64 -0.32 -14.25 -6.21
C TYR A 64 -1.09 -15.34 -6.99
N ASN A 65 -2.40 -15.14 -7.21
CA ASN A 65 -3.19 -15.98 -8.12
C ASN A 65 -3.09 -15.55 -9.59
N GLU A 66 -2.19 -14.63 -9.92
CA GLU A 66 -2.01 -14.07 -11.27
C GLU A 66 -3.29 -13.42 -11.84
N VAL A 67 -4.15 -12.88 -10.97
CA VAL A 67 -5.48 -12.35 -11.28
C VAL A 67 -5.45 -10.93 -11.87
N PHE A 68 -6.61 -10.46 -12.33
CA PHE A 68 -6.83 -9.04 -12.58
C PHE A 68 -7.12 -8.30 -11.28
N VAL A 69 -6.62 -7.08 -11.17
CA VAL A 69 -6.87 -6.15 -10.06
C VAL A 69 -7.11 -4.74 -10.59
N LEU A 70 -7.76 -3.91 -9.79
CA LEU A 70 -8.09 -2.54 -10.18
C LEU A 70 -7.66 -1.54 -9.09
N PRO A 71 -6.36 -1.41 -8.80
CA PRO A 71 -5.86 -0.44 -7.84
C PRO A 71 -5.89 0.99 -8.39
N PHE A 72 -5.86 1.97 -7.47
CA PHE A 72 -5.56 3.37 -7.75
C PHE A 72 -4.60 3.95 -6.71
N ALA A 73 -3.82 4.94 -7.10
CA ALA A 73 -2.88 5.63 -6.22
C ALA A 73 -3.60 6.67 -5.35
N LEU A 74 -3.10 6.85 -4.12
CA LEU A 74 -3.58 7.86 -3.17
C LEU A 74 -2.76 9.15 -3.26
N GLY A 75 -3.32 10.27 -2.83
CA GLY A 75 -2.60 11.53 -2.67
C GLY A 75 -1.59 11.52 -1.51
N THR A 76 -1.69 10.54 -0.62
CA THR A 76 -0.77 10.29 0.51
C THR A 76 0.21 9.19 0.17
N GLY A 77 1.44 9.26 0.73
CA GLY A 77 2.50 8.33 0.35
C GLY A 77 3.74 8.44 1.21
N VAL A 78 4.86 8.10 0.61
CA VAL A 78 6.20 8.18 1.21
C VAL A 78 7.06 9.15 0.39
N ARG A 79 7.77 10.03 1.09
CA ARG A 79 8.76 10.96 0.52
C ARG A 79 10.15 10.50 0.92
N ALA A 80 11.03 10.42 -0.06
CA ALA A 80 12.45 10.20 0.12
C ALA A 80 13.19 11.48 -0.29
N ALA A 81 13.64 12.29 0.67
CA ALA A 81 14.58 13.37 0.42
C ALA A 81 15.98 12.76 0.38
N ALA A 82 16.74 13.00 -0.68
CA ALA A 82 18.03 12.31 -0.84
C ALA A 82 19.10 13.20 -1.47
N CYS A 83 20.35 12.85 -1.17
CA CYS A 83 21.55 13.50 -1.67
C CYS A 83 22.63 12.47 -1.95
N ARG A 84 23.44 12.68 -3.00
CA ARG A 84 24.59 11.81 -3.34
C ARG A 84 25.63 11.79 -2.23
N ARG A 85 26.26 10.64 -2.07
CA ARG A 85 27.46 10.46 -1.23
C ARG A 85 28.66 10.07 -2.10
N PRO A 86 29.86 10.56 -1.75
CA PRO A 86 31.09 10.19 -2.47
C PRO A 86 31.55 8.75 -2.17
N ASP A 87 31.06 8.17 -1.06
CA ASP A 87 31.36 6.80 -0.64
C ASP A 87 30.24 5.82 -1.03
N LYS A 88 30.52 4.54 -0.95
CA LYS A 88 29.52 3.49 -1.23
C LYS A 88 28.70 3.15 0.01
N ARG A 89 28.16 4.17 0.70
CA ARG A 89 27.34 4.01 1.89
C ARG A 89 25.92 4.52 1.68
N LEU A 90 24.99 3.89 2.34
CA LEU A 90 23.62 4.31 2.43
C LEU A 90 23.34 4.75 3.88
N ALA A 91 23.10 6.04 4.09
CA ALA A 91 22.69 6.58 5.37
C ALA A 91 21.19 6.85 5.35
N LEU A 92 20.45 6.15 6.20
CA LEU A 92 18.99 6.13 6.20
C LEU A 92 18.46 6.76 7.49
N MET A 93 17.48 7.64 7.36
CA MET A 93 16.71 8.16 8.47
C MET A 93 15.21 8.05 8.18
N SER A 94 14.41 7.81 9.23
CA SER A 94 12.96 7.81 9.12
C SER A 94 12.35 8.64 10.24
N ARG A 95 11.49 9.59 9.88
CA ARG A 95 10.80 10.46 10.84
C ARG A 95 9.95 9.68 11.85
N ARG A 96 9.50 8.49 11.47
CA ARG A 96 8.66 7.60 12.33
C ARG A 96 9.46 6.63 13.18
N ALA A 97 10.69 6.31 12.80
CA ALA A 97 11.49 5.26 13.47
C ALA A 97 12.47 5.81 14.51
N GLY A 98 12.45 7.10 14.79
CA GLY A 98 13.39 7.75 15.72
C GLY A 98 14.54 8.46 15.00
N CYS A 99 15.44 9.09 15.79
CA CYS A 99 16.42 10.03 15.28
C CYS A 99 17.82 9.46 15.01
N GLU A 100 18.01 8.14 15.10
CA GLU A 100 19.32 7.55 14.83
C GLU A 100 19.43 7.11 13.35
N PRO A 101 20.46 7.59 12.63
CA PRO A 101 20.68 7.16 11.24
C PRO A 101 21.18 5.72 11.20
N VAL A 102 20.65 4.94 10.28
CA VAL A 102 21.14 3.61 9.94
C VAL A 102 22.17 3.76 8.82
N LEU A 103 23.44 3.48 9.11
CA LEU A 103 24.53 3.57 8.14
C LEU A 103 24.92 2.18 7.65
N LEU A 104 24.79 1.94 6.34
CA LEU A 104 25.02 0.66 5.71
C LEU A 104 26.10 0.78 4.63
N SER A 105 26.96 -0.24 4.48
CA SER A 105 27.82 -0.38 3.32
C SER A 105 27.05 -1.10 2.20
N ILE A 106 26.96 -0.48 1.02
CA ILE A 106 26.23 -1.05 -0.12
C ILE A 106 26.86 -2.38 -0.58
N ASP A 107 28.19 -2.48 -0.52
CA ASP A 107 28.90 -3.66 -0.99
C ASP A 107 28.65 -4.91 -0.11
N SER A 108 28.27 -4.72 1.16
CA SER A 108 27.99 -5.79 2.13
C SER A 108 26.49 -6.10 2.32
N LEU A 109 25.60 -5.49 1.51
CA LEU A 109 24.16 -5.78 1.61
C LEU A 109 23.86 -7.19 1.08
N GLU A 110 23.27 -8.01 1.96
CA GLU A 110 22.80 -9.37 1.65
C GLU A 110 21.40 -9.60 2.22
N PRO A 111 20.58 -10.47 1.62
CA PRO A 111 19.27 -10.82 2.13
C PRO A 111 19.27 -11.16 3.63
N GLY A 112 18.38 -10.52 4.39
CA GLY A 112 18.27 -10.74 5.83
C GLY A 112 19.32 -10.02 6.70
N SER A 113 20.31 -9.31 6.11
CA SER A 113 21.35 -8.60 6.87
C SER A 113 20.85 -7.33 7.58
N VAL A 114 19.70 -6.80 7.19
CA VAL A 114 19.11 -5.58 7.75
C VAL A 114 17.68 -5.88 8.20
N ALA A 115 17.32 -5.45 9.40
CA ALA A 115 15.99 -5.67 9.97
C ALA A 115 15.13 -4.39 10.01
N GLY A 116 13.84 -4.57 10.23
CA GLY A 116 12.87 -3.48 10.41
C GLY A 116 12.64 -2.66 9.14
N TRP A 117 12.31 -1.38 9.32
CA TRP A 117 11.96 -0.50 8.19
C TRP A 117 13.13 -0.28 7.20
N ALA A 118 14.37 -0.28 7.72
CA ALA A 118 15.56 -0.06 6.91
C ALA A 118 15.86 -1.20 5.91
N ALA A 119 15.26 -2.39 6.13
CA ALA A 119 15.39 -3.52 5.21
C ALA A 119 14.82 -3.21 3.81
N TYR A 120 13.80 -2.36 3.71
CA TYR A 120 13.19 -1.99 2.43
C TYR A 120 14.12 -1.12 1.57
N PRO A 121 14.60 0.06 2.05
CA PRO A 121 15.57 0.85 1.28
C PRO A 121 16.91 0.15 1.07
N ALA A 122 17.40 -0.66 2.04
CA ALA A 122 18.60 -1.49 1.86
C ALA A 122 18.40 -2.54 0.76
N GLY A 123 17.24 -3.21 0.76
CA GLY A 123 16.85 -4.16 -0.27
C GLY A 123 16.76 -3.53 -1.66
N VAL A 124 16.29 -2.28 -1.75
CA VAL A 124 16.28 -1.52 -3.02
C VAL A 124 17.70 -1.29 -3.52
N ALA A 125 18.60 -0.82 -2.66
CA ALA A 125 20.01 -0.63 -3.04
C ALA A 125 20.66 -1.95 -3.45
N TRP A 126 20.37 -3.04 -2.74
CA TRP A 126 20.81 -4.39 -3.10
C TRP A 126 20.27 -4.83 -4.46
N ALA A 127 18.97 -4.68 -4.72
CA ALA A 127 18.34 -5.09 -5.98
C ALA A 127 18.89 -4.30 -7.18
N LEU A 128 19.03 -2.96 -7.02
CA LEU A 128 19.63 -2.09 -8.04
C LEU A 128 21.10 -2.44 -8.30
N ARG A 129 21.89 -2.74 -7.26
CA ARG A 129 23.27 -3.19 -7.41
C ARG A 129 23.35 -4.50 -8.20
N GLN A 130 22.51 -5.48 -7.86
CA GLN A 130 22.47 -6.79 -8.53
C GLN A 130 22.07 -6.68 -10.01
N ALA A 131 21.29 -5.66 -10.35
CA ALA A 131 20.88 -5.37 -11.73
C ALA A 131 21.86 -4.44 -12.48
N GLY A 132 22.92 -3.96 -11.83
CA GLY A 132 23.90 -3.06 -12.43
C GLY A 132 23.47 -1.59 -12.52
N TYR A 133 22.40 -1.19 -11.82
CA TYR A 133 21.83 0.17 -11.86
C TYR A 133 22.29 1.08 -10.72
N LEU A 134 22.95 0.56 -9.69
CA LEU A 134 23.37 1.38 -8.57
C LEU A 134 24.78 1.96 -8.80
N ALA A 135 24.86 3.28 -8.93
CA ALA A 135 26.11 3.99 -9.26
C ALA A 135 26.88 4.52 -8.03
N GLY A 136 26.25 4.68 -6.87
CA GLY A 136 26.91 5.23 -5.69
C GLY A 136 26.05 5.23 -4.42
N GLY A 137 26.56 5.84 -3.35
CA GLY A 137 25.90 5.96 -2.06
C GLY A 137 24.93 7.13 -1.96
N ALA A 138 24.10 7.14 -0.93
CA ALA A 138 23.15 8.23 -0.69
C ALA A 138 22.88 8.47 0.81
N ASP A 139 22.65 9.73 1.18
CA ASP A 139 21.90 10.09 2.38
C ASP A 139 20.43 10.15 2.01
N VAL A 140 19.57 9.47 2.77
CA VAL A 140 18.14 9.38 2.50
C VAL A 140 17.34 9.62 3.77
N ALA A 141 16.47 10.61 3.75
CA ALA A 141 15.54 10.91 4.82
C ALA A 141 14.10 10.57 4.38
N ILE A 142 13.45 9.70 5.13
CA ILE A 142 12.11 9.17 4.83
C ILE A 142 11.06 9.87 5.69
N ASP A 143 10.06 10.45 5.03
CA ASP A 143 8.85 11.00 5.63
C ASP A 143 7.60 10.35 5.00
N ALA A 144 6.58 10.05 5.81
CA ALA A 144 5.40 9.35 5.35
C ALA A 144 4.13 9.89 6.01
N ASP A 145 3.10 10.13 5.21
CA ASP A 145 1.76 10.54 5.67
C ASP A 145 0.70 9.44 5.57
N LEU A 146 1.10 8.24 5.15
CA LEU A 146 0.23 7.05 5.16
C LEU A 146 0.01 6.53 6.59
N PRO A 147 -1.20 6.10 6.97
CA PRO A 147 -1.43 5.39 8.21
C PRO A 147 -0.57 4.10 8.30
N ALA A 148 0.10 3.91 9.43
CA ALA A 148 0.94 2.73 9.63
C ALA A 148 0.09 1.47 9.83
N GLY A 149 0.36 0.40 9.09
CA GLY A 149 -0.34 -0.88 9.25
C GLY A 149 -1.75 -0.94 8.66
N ALA A 150 -2.23 0.14 8.06
CA ALA A 150 -3.57 0.22 7.46
C ALA A 150 -3.76 -0.61 6.17
N GLY A 151 -2.70 -1.21 5.65
CA GLY A 151 -2.78 -2.00 4.42
C GLY A 151 -2.82 -1.17 3.13
N LEU A 152 -2.40 0.09 3.19
CA LEU A 152 -2.34 1.02 2.07
C LEU A 152 -0.98 1.00 1.34
N SER A 153 -0.22 -0.10 1.44
CA SER A 153 1.07 -0.35 0.76
C SER A 153 2.19 0.63 1.09
N SER A 154 2.33 0.98 2.36
CA SER A 154 3.42 1.85 2.80
C SER A 154 4.82 1.27 2.52
N SER A 155 4.99 -0.05 2.54
CA SER A 155 6.26 -0.72 2.20
C SER A 155 6.62 -0.55 0.73
N ALA A 156 5.67 -0.80 -0.18
CA ALA A 156 5.88 -0.60 -1.61
C ALA A 156 6.11 0.88 -1.96
N ALA A 157 5.37 1.80 -1.33
CA ALA A 157 5.60 3.23 -1.48
C ALA A 157 7.01 3.63 -1.01
N LEU A 158 7.48 3.08 0.12
CA LEU A 158 8.85 3.28 0.61
C LEU A 158 9.87 2.73 -0.40
N ALA A 159 9.72 1.49 -0.84
CA ALA A 159 10.63 0.87 -1.79
C ALA A 159 10.66 1.66 -3.12
N CYS A 160 9.50 2.06 -3.66
CA CYS A 160 9.42 2.80 -4.92
C CYS A 160 9.97 4.24 -4.82
N SER A 161 9.72 4.95 -3.71
CA SER A 161 10.28 6.30 -3.53
C SER A 161 11.80 6.29 -3.47
N VAL A 162 12.39 5.31 -2.77
CA VAL A 162 13.84 5.14 -2.67
C VAL A 162 14.43 4.63 -3.99
N ALA A 163 13.76 3.71 -4.68
CA ALA A 163 14.22 3.22 -5.98
C ALA A 163 14.31 4.34 -7.01
N LEU A 164 13.27 5.18 -7.08
CA LEU A 164 13.24 6.35 -7.95
C LEU A 164 14.31 7.36 -7.55
N ALA A 165 14.48 7.63 -6.24
CA ALA A 165 15.51 8.52 -5.73
C ALA A 165 16.92 8.05 -6.13
N LEU A 166 17.27 6.80 -5.87
CA LEU A 166 18.61 6.27 -6.16
C LEU A 166 18.93 6.24 -7.65
N THR A 167 17.96 5.94 -8.50
CA THR A 167 18.17 5.93 -9.95
C THR A 167 18.27 7.34 -10.55
N GLU A 168 17.39 8.26 -10.16
CA GLU A 168 17.39 9.62 -10.67
C GLU A 168 18.56 10.47 -10.12
N LEU A 169 18.98 10.26 -8.86
CA LEU A 169 20.18 10.90 -8.31
C LEU A 169 21.40 10.69 -9.21
N TYR A 170 21.55 9.50 -9.74
CA TYR A 170 22.68 9.12 -10.58
C TYR A 170 22.37 9.15 -12.07
N GLN A 171 21.20 9.67 -12.46
CA GLN A 171 20.75 9.78 -13.85
C GLN A 171 20.79 8.44 -14.61
N VAL A 172 20.48 7.36 -13.89
CA VAL A 172 20.39 6.01 -14.47
C VAL A 172 18.97 5.77 -14.95
N PRO A 173 18.73 5.68 -16.27
CA PRO A 173 17.39 5.45 -16.80
C PRO A 173 16.96 4.00 -16.55
N VAL A 174 15.94 3.80 -15.72
CA VAL A 174 15.32 2.49 -15.48
C VAL A 174 13.84 2.59 -15.86
N PRO A 175 13.34 1.72 -16.76
CA PRO A 175 11.91 1.70 -17.08
C PRO A 175 11.07 1.46 -15.82
N ARG A 176 9.91 2.12 -15.70
CA ARG A 176 9.06 2.04 -14.51
C ARG A 176 8.65 0.61 -14.15
N ARG A 177 8.40 -0.23 -15.14
CA ARG A 177 8.12 -1.66 -14.97
C ARG A 177 9.27 -2.43 -14.35
N GLU A 178 10.46 -2.16 -14.80
CA GLU A 178 11.66 -2.78 -14.26
C GLU A 178 11.93 -2.27 -12.84
N LEU A 179 11.71 -0.97 -12.60
CA LEU A 179 11.83 -0.38 -11.27
C LEU A 179 10.81 -1.02 -10.29
N ALA A 180 9.58 -1.30 -10.74
CA ALA A 180 8.59 -2.02 -9.94
C ALA A 180 9.05 -3.45 -9.60
N ALA A 181 9.62 -4.16 -10.58
CA ALA A 181 10.15 -5.50 -10.35
C ALA A 181 11.33 -5.51 -9.37
N LEU A 182 12.21 -4.52 -9.45
CA LEU A 182 13.34 -4.35 -8.52
C LEU A 182 12.86 -3.98 -7.11
N ALA A 183 11.89 -3.08 -6.98
CA ALA A 183 11.27 -2.74 -5.69
C ALA A 183 10.58 -3.96 -5.06
N ARG A 184 9.85 -4.75 -5.85
CA ARG A 184 9.30 -6.04 -5.38
C ARG A 184 10.39 -7.02 -4.95
N ARG A 185 11.48 -7.13 -5.73
CA ARG A 185 12.61 -8.00 -5.39
C ARG A 185 13.25 -7.59 -4.06
N ALA A 186 13.31 -6.29 -3.76
CA ALA A 186 13.76 -5.78 -2.47
C ALA A 186 12.87 -6.28 -1.32
N GLU A 187 11.54 -6.23 -1.48
CA GLU A 187 10.62 -6.72 -0.45
C GLU A 187 10.68 -8.24 -0.28
N THR A 188 10.61 -8.98 -1.38
CA THR A 188 10.54 -10.45 -1.32
C THR A 188 11.88 -11.11 -1.08
N GLY A 189 12.91 -10.68 -1.79
CA GLY A 189 14.22 -11.33 -1.79
C GLY A 189 15.15 -10.85 -0.70
N PHE A 190 15.02 -9.59 -0.25
CA PHE A 190 15.90 -9.02 0.77
C PHE A 190 15.22 -8.92 2.14
N ALA A 191 14.05 -8.28 2.20
CA ALA A 191 13.30 -8.12 3.46
C ALA A 191 12.49 -9.37 3.86
N GLY A 192 12.37 -10.37 2.96
CA GLY A 192 11.71 -11.64 3.25
C GLY A 192 10.18 -11.56 3.36
N VAL A 193 9.56 -10.49 2.85
CA VAL A 193 8.10 -10.31 2.90
C VAL A 193 7.48 -10.77 1.58
N PRO A 194 6.71 -11.89 1.58
CA PRO A 194 6.09 -12.38 0.35
C PRO A 194 5.01 -11.40 -0.12
N THR A 195 5.24 -10.77 -1.27
CA THR A 195 4.30 -9.84 -1.91
C THR A 195 4.18 -10.14 -3.40
N GLY A 196 3.05 -9.76 -4.01
CA GLY A 196 2.90 -9.75 -5.46
C GLY A 196 3.50 -8.48 -6.08
N ILE A 197 3.05 -8.12 -7.28
CA ILE A 197 3.60 -6.99 -8.04
C ILE A 197 2.65 -5.77 -8.07
N MET A 198 1.38 -5.96 -7.68
CA MET A 198 0.33 -4.94 -7.79
C MET A 198 0.72 -3.62 -7.13
N ASP A 199 1.28 -3.69 -5.93
CA ASP A 199 1.55 -2.52 -5.10
C ASP A 199 2.60 -1.60 -5.73
N GLN A 200 3.68 -2.19 -6.23
CA GLN A 200 4.78 -1.45 -6.85
C GLN A 200 4.38 -0.89 -8.22
N ILE A 201 3.63 -1.67 -9.02
CA ILE A 201 3.11 -1.17 -10.32
C ILE A 201 2.11 -0.03 -10.07
N ALA A 202 1.19 -0.18 -9.12
CA ALA A 202 0.26 0.90 -8.79
C ALA A 202 0.98 2.17 -8.34
N ALA A 203 1.98 2.06 -7.46
CA ALA A 203 2.78 3.19 -7.02
C ALA A 203 3.52 3.91 -8.16
N LEU A 204 3.95 3.17 -9.21
CA LEU A 204 4.79 3.72 -10.28
C LEU A 204 4.03 4.08 -11.57
N GLU A 205 2.80 3.56 -11.81
CA GLU A 205 2.12 3.72 -13.10
C GLU A 205 0.69 4.25 -13.01
N CYS A 206 0.08 4.38 -11.84
CA CYS A 206 -1.23 5.01 -11.72
C CYS A 206 -1.22 6.46 -12.20
N GLN A 207 -2.38 6.93 -12.64
CA GLN A 207 -2.61 8.30 -13.14
C GLN A 207 -3.74 8.95 -12.37
N ALA A 208 -3.68 10.26 -12.18
CA ALA A 208 -4.75 11.02 -11.56
C ALA A 208 -6.08 10.80 -12.29
N GLY A 209 -7.17 10.65 -11.53
CA GLY A 209 -8.50 10.41 -12.08
C GLY A 209 -8.72 9.02 -12.69
N HIS A 210 -7.79 8.07 -12.50
CA HIS A 210 -7.88 6.71 -13.06
C HIS A 210 -7.56 5.64 -12.01
N ALA A 211 -8.22 4.50 -12.14
CA ALA A 211 -7.73 3.22 -11.64
C ALA A 211 -6.86 2.54 -12.69
N LEU A 212 -6.11 1.53 -12.29
CA LEU A 212 -5.22 0.77 -13.15
C LEU A 212 -5.73 -0.67 -13.29
N LEU A 213 -6.32 -1.03 -14.42
CA LEU A 213 -6.63 -2.43 -14.70
C LEU A 213 -5.32 -3.17 -14.97
N LEU A 214 -4.86 -3.92 -13.97
CA LEU A 214 -3.61 -4.66 -14.02
C LEU A 214 -3.87 -6.15 -14.16
N ASP A 215 -3.29 -6.76 -15.18
CA ASP A 215 -3.13 -8.20 -15.29
C ASP A 215 -1.85 -8.61 -14.54
N CYS A 216 -1.99 -9.24 -13.37
CA CYS A 216 -0.84 -9.62 -12.55
C CYS A 216 0.00 -10.75 -13.16
N ARG A 217 -0.51 -11.48 -14.18
CA ARG A 217 0.23 -12.53 -14.91
C ARG A 217 1.19 -11.95 -15.94
N SER A 218 0.66 -11.13 -16.84
CA SER A 218 1.45 -10.54 -17.93
C SER A 218 2.17 -9.26 -17.50
N GLY A 219 1.72 -8.65 -16.42
CA GLY A 219 2.11 -7.32 -16.01
C GLY A 219 1.51 -6.21 -16.89
N THR A 220 0.66 -6.51 -17.89
CA THR A 220 0.02 -5.46 -18.68
C THR A 220 -0.95 -4.66 -17.85
N ALA A 221 -1.02 -3.36 -18.08
CA ALA A 221 -1.91 -2.46 -17.38
C ALA A 221 -2.55 -1.45 -18.34
N ALA A 222 -3.80 -1.07 -18.03
CA ALA A 222 -4.53 -0.04 -18.75
C ALA A 222 -5.17 0.93 -17.75
N ALA A 223 -5.15 2.22 -18.07
CA ALA A 223 -5.85 3.23 -17.29
C ALA A 223 -7.36 3.10 -17.52
N VAL A 224 -8.13 3.10 -16.40
CA VAL A 224 -9.60 3.04 -16.40
C VAL A 224 -10.11 4.31 -15.72
N PRO A 225 -10.96 5.12 -16.36
CA PRO A 225 -11.46 6.34 -15.75
C PRO A 225 -12.10 6.08 -14.37
N LEU A 226 -11.70 6.83 -13.36
CA LEU A 226 -12.24 6.73 -12.00
C LEU A 226 -12.42 8.13 -11.42
N ASN A 227 -13.56 8.73 -11.77
CA ASN A 227 -13.95 10.06 -11.30
C ASN A 227 -15.36 10.00 -10.68
N PRO A 228 -15.53 9.40 -9.50
CA PRO A 228 -16.84 9.28 -8.86
C PRO A 228 -17.45 10.65 -8.55
N ALA A 229 -16.66 11.69 -8.36
CA ALA A 229 -17.13 13.03 -8.09
C ALA A 229 -18.02 13.60 -9.23
N ALA A 230 -17.79 13.17 -10.47
CA ALA A 230 -18.65 13.56 -11.60
C ALA A 230 -20.08 13.01 -11.48
N ALA A 231 -20.32 12.03 -10.61
CA ALA A 231 -21.64 11.45 -10.32
C ALA A 231 -22.09 11.74 -8.87
N ASP A 232 -21.60 12.82 -8.25
CA ASP A 232 -21.83 13.17 -6.84
C ASP A 232 -21.50 12.04 -5.84
N LEU A 233 -20.51 11.23 -6.18
CA LEU A 233 -20.03 10.12 -5.37
C LEU A 233 -18.61 10.41 -4.86
N GLY A 234 -18.22 9.75 -3.77
CA GLY A 234 -16.87 9.75 -3.24
C GLY A 234 -16.40 8.34 -2.90
N LEU A 235 -15.10 8.17 -2.78
CA LEU A 235 -14.49 6.97 -2.24
C LEU A 235 -14.00 7.27 -0.82
N MET A 236 -14.52 6.52 0.15
CA MET A 236 -14.14 6.63 1.57
C MET A 236 -13.34 5.41 1.98
N ILE A 237 -12.12 5.63 2.49
CA ILE A 237 -11.34 4.59 3.16
C ILE A 237 -11.65 4.67 4.65
N ILE A 238 -11.94 3.53 5.25
CA ILE A 238 -12.22 3.35 6.68
C ILE A 238 -11.10 2.48 7.23
N ASP A 239 -10.15 3.07 7.95
CA ASP A 239 -9.14 2.31 8.69
C ASP A 239 -9.78 1.74 9.94
N THR A 240 -9.96 0.45 9.96
CA THR A 240 -10.61 -0.26 11.07
C THR A 240 -9.77 -0.31 12.34
N ARG A 241 -8.54 0.17 12.32
CA ARG A 241 -7.55 0.05 13.41
C ARG A 241 -7.27 -1.39 13.83
N ALA A 242 -7.84 -2.39 13.15
CA ALA A 242 -7.50 -3.79 13.32
C ALA A 242 -6.11 -4.04 12.74
N ARG A 243 -5.14 -4.31 13.60
CA ARG A 243 -3.77 -4.57 13.18
C ARG A 243 -3.70 -5.89 12.41
N ARG A 244 -3.05 -5.87 11.26
CA ARG A 244 -2.69 -7.09 10.54
C ARG A 244 -1.72 -7.91 11.38
N ALA A 245 -2.10 -9.12 11.69
CA ALA A 245 -1.19 -10.11 12.24
C ALA A 245 -0.42 -10.78 11.08
N LEU A 246 0.50 -10.04 10.43
CA LEU A 246 1.34 -10.59 9.35
C LEU A 246 2.16 -11.80 9.80
N ALA A 247 2.39 -11.94 11.09
CA ALA A 247 3.19 -13.00 11.68
C ALA A 247 2.43 -14.33 11.93
N ASP A 248 1.10 -14.37 11.78
CA ASP A 248 0.31 -15.56 12.14
C ASP A 248 0.23 -16.64 11.04
N GLY A 249 0.88 -16.41 9.89
CA GLY A 249 0.96 -17.39 8.81
C GLY A 249 -0.34 -17.60 8.00
N ARG A 250 -1.47 -16.97 8.38
CA ARG A 250 -2.78 -17.15 7.70
C ARG A 250 -2.73 -16.75 6.23
N TYR A 251 -2.07 -15.64 5.91
CA TYR A 251 -1.90 -15.21 4.51
C TYR A 251 -1.13 -16.25 3.69
N ALA A 252 -0.02 -16.78 4.23
CA ALA A 252 0.76 -17.83 3.59
C ALA A 252 -0.03 -19.15 3.46
N ALA A 253 -0.88 -19.48 4.45
CA ALA A 253 -1.74 -20.65 4.40
C ALA A 253 -2.78 -20.53 3.26
N ARG A 254 -3.40 -19.35 3.07
CA ARG A 254 -4.32 -19.11 1.95
C ARG A 254 -3.63 -19.23 0.59
N ARG A 255 -2.42 -18.67 0.48
CA ARG A 255 -1.62 -18.82 -0.74
C ARG A 255 -1.35 -20.31 -1.06
N ARG A 256 -0.88 -21.09 -0.08
CA ARG A 256 -0.65 -22.54 -0.27
C ARG A 256 -1.93 -23.29 -0.64
N ALA A 257 -3.08 -22.92 -0.07
CA ALA A 257 -4.36 -23.53 -0.44
C ALA A 257 -4.75 -23.24 -1.89
N CYS A 258 -4.49 -22.01 -2.41
CA CYS A 258 -4.68 -21.68 -3.82
C CYS A 258 -3.75 -22.49 -4.73
N GLU A 259 -2.45 -22.58 -4.37
CA GLU A 259 -1.45 -23.36 -5.11
C GLU A 259 -1.83 -24.85 -5.14
N HIS A 260 -2.31 -25.39 -4.03
CA HIS A 260 -2.79 -26.77 -3.95
C HIS A 260 -4.04 -27.01 -4.82
N ALA A 261 -5.04 -26.11 -4.74
CA ALA A 261 -6.25 -26.22 -5.57
C ALA A 261 -5.93 -26.16 -7.07
N ALA A 262 -5.02 -25.27 -7.49
CA ALA A 262 -4.56 -25.19 -8.86
C ALA A 262 -3.86 -26.48 -9.32
N SER A 263 -3.02 -27.06 -8.45
CA SER A 263 -2.35 -28.34 -8.71
C SER A 263 -3.34 -29.50 -8.88
N VAL A 264 -4.38 -29.59 -8.02
CA VAL A 264 -5.43 -30.63 -8.14
C VAL A 264 -6.20 -30.49 -9.44
N LEU A 265 -6.50 -29.26 -9.87
CA LEU A 265 -7.20 -28.98 -11.14
C LEU A 265 -6.30 -29.08 -12.38
N GLY A 266 -4.99 -29.30 -12.21
CA GLY A 266 -4.04 -29.39 -13.32
C GLY A 266 -3.84 -28.06 -14.07
N VAL A 267 -4.11 -26.91 -13.43
CA VAL A 267 -3.94 -25.58 -14.01
C VAL A 267 -2.73 -24.87 -13.42
N ARG A 268 -2.19 -23.90 -14.15
CA ARG A 268 -1.05 -23.08 -13.69
C ARG A 268 -1.42 -22.22 -12.46
N SER A 269 -2.60 -21.62 -12.49
CA SER A 269 -3.14 -20.84 -11.38
C SER A 269 -4.69 -20.87 -11.41
N LEU A 270 -5.33 -20.54 -10.29
CA LEU A 270 -6.79 -20.50 -10.20
C LEU A 270 -7.45 -19.43 -11.10
N ARG A 271 -6.69 -18.55 -11.70
CA ARG A 271 -7.17 -17.64 -12.76
C ARG A 271 -7.66 -18.41 -13.98
N ASP A 272 -7.12 -19.59 -14.26
CA ASP A 272 -7.35 -20.34 -15.51
C ASP A 272 -8.64 -21.16 -15.48
N ILE A 273 -9.32 -21.24 -14.33
CA ILE A 273 -10.56 -21.98 -14.19
C ILE A 273 -11.77 -21.13 -14.60
N THR A 274 -12.79 -21.80 -15.15
CA THR A 274 -14.10 -21.19 -15.38
C THR A 274 -14.86 -20.95 -14.08
N GLY A 275 -14.64 -21.84 -13.10
CA GLY A 275 -15.31 -21.86 -11.80
C GLY A 275 -16.76 -22.33 -11.89
N ASP A 276 -17.10 -23.14 -12.90
CA ASP A 276 -18.38 -23.84 -12.96
C ASP A 276 -18.45 -24.97 -11.94
N ALA A 277 -19.66 -25.45 -11.67
CA ALA A 277 -19.88 -26.44 -10.62
C ALA A 277 -19.18 -27.79 -10.91
N GLY A 278 -19.06 -28.17 -12.18
CA GLY A 278 -18.40 -29.42 -12.58
C GLY A 278 -16.90 -29.37 -12.32
N GLU A 279 -16.26 -28.27 -12.74
CA GLU A 279 -14.83 -28.05 -12.53
C GLU A 279 -14.50 -27.95 -11.03
N LEU A 280 -15.29 -27.18 -10.27
CA LEU A 280 -15.09 -27.06 -8.82
C LEU A 280 -15.29 -28.38 -8.08
N ALA A 281 -16.18 -29.24 -8.53
CA ALA A 281 -16.43 -30.55 -7.91
C ALA A 281 -15.20 -31.48 -7.96
N LEU A 282 -14.29 -31.29 -8.93
CA LEU A 282 -13.03 -32.05 -9.03
C LEU A 282 -12.10 -31.85 -7.83
N LEU A 283 -12.27 -30.75 -7.10
CA LEU A 283 -11.45 -30.45 -5.91
C LEU A 283 -11.78 -31.37 -4.72
N GLY A 284 -12.97 -31.99 -4.69
CA GLY A 284 -13.38 -32.89 -3.61
C GLY A 284 -13.60 -32.23 -2.24
N ASP A 285 -12.77 -31.27 -1.87
CA ASP A 285 -12.86 -30.52 -0.61
C ASP A 285 -13.73 -29.25 -0.78
N PRO A 286 -14.83 -29.13 -0.01
CA PRO A 286 -15.71 -27.95 -0.07
C PRO A 286 -15.00 -26.62 0.25
N SER A 287 -13.95 -26.64 1.06
CA SER A 287 -13.18 -25.42 1.36
C SER A 287 -12.37 -24.95 0.15
N LEU A 288 -11.71 -25.89 -0.55
CA LEU A 288 -10.99 -25.58 -1.79
C LEU A 288 -11.95 -25.16 -2.91
N GLN A 289 -13.15 -25.76 -2.99
CA GLN A 289 -14.20 -25.35 -3.95
C GLN A 289 -14.64 -23.91 -3.73
N ARG A 290 -14.91 -23.51 -2.47
CA ARG A 290 -15.26 -22.12 -2.13
C ARG A 290 -14.14 -21.15 -2.50
N LEU A 291 -12.89 -21.50 -2.14
CA LEU A 291 -11.70 -20.70 -2.41
C LEU A 291 -11.48 -20.50 -3.92
N ALA A 292 -11.51 -21.58 -4.70
CA ALA A 292 -11.35 -21.54 -6.15
C ALA A 292 -12.48 -20.76 -6.84
N GLY A 293 -13.72 -20.99 -6.41
CA GLY A 293 -14.90 -20.24 -6.88
C GLY A 293 -14.85 -18.76 -6.54
N HIS A 294 -14.22 -18.37 -5.42
CA HIS A 294 -13.93 -16.98 -5.13
C HIS A 294 -13.00 -16.37 -6.18
N VAL A 295 -11.84 -16.99 -6.44
CA VAL A 295 -10.83 -16.45 -7.35
C VAL A 295 -11.41 -16.23 -8.75
N SER A 296 -12.11 -17.23 -9.30
CA SER A 296 -12.76 -17.13 -10.62
C SER A 296 -13.82 -16.03 -10.64
N SER A 297 -14.72 -15.98 -9.64
CA SER A 297 -15.77 -14.96 -9.60
C SER A 297 -15.25 -13.55 -9.36
N GLU A 298 -14.18 -13.40 -8.59
CA GLU A 298 -13.55 -12.08 -8.35
C GLU A 298 -12.90 -11.54 -9.62
N ASN A 299 -12.24 -12.38 -10.40
CA ASN A 299 -11.69 -12.01 -11.71
C ASN A 299 -12.77 -11.40 -12.63
N ARG A 300 -13.95 -12.06 -12.71
CA ARG A 300 -15.07 -11.54 -13.50
C ARG A 300 -15.60 -10.21 -12.96
N ARG A 301 -15.65 -10.04 -11.63
CA ARG A 301 -16.07 -8.77 -11.02
C ARG A 301 -15.14 -7.62 -11.36
N VAL A 302 -13.82 -7.86 -11.37
CA VAL A 302 -12.82 -6.84 -11.75
C VAL A 302 -13.03 -6.38 -13.19
N LEU A 303 -13.15 -7.31 -14.13
CA LEU A 303 -13.36 -6.97 -15.54
C LEU A 303 -14.69 -6.22 -15.73
N ARG A 304 -15.77 -6.66 -15.07
CA ARG A 304 -17.06 -5.98 -15.11
C ARG A 304 -17.01 -4.58 -14.49
N ALA A 305 -16.26 -4.39 -13.40
CA ALA A 305 -16.07 -3.06 -12.82
C ALA A 305 -15.33 -2.12 -13.78
N ALA A 306 -14.30 -2.61 -14.48
CA ALA A 306 -13.60 -1.83 -15.47
C ALA A 306 -14.51 -1.43 -16.66
N GLU A 307 -15.37 -2.33 -17.14
CA GLU A 307 -16.36 -2.03 -18.18
C GLU A 307 -17.34 -0.92 -17.74
N LEU A 308 -17.90 -1.03 -16.53
CA LEU A 308 -18.84 -0.05 -15.98
C LEU A 308 -18.17 1.33 -15.82
N LEU A 309 -16.94 1.37 -15.34
CA LEU A 309 -16.18 2.61 -15.20
C LEU A 309 -15.86 3.26 -16.55
N HIS A 310 -15.52 2.46 -17.58
CA HIS A 310 -15.37 2.98 -18.95
C HIS A 310 -16.68 3.55 -19.53
N ALA A 311 -17.82 2.97 -19.15
CA ALA A 311 -19.14 3.48 -19.51
C ALA A 311 -19.57 4.71 -18.67
N GLY A 312 -18.77 5.12 -17.68
CA GLY A 312 -19.11 6.23 -16.76
C GLY A 312 -20.11 5.87 -15.66
N ASP A 313 -20.50 4.61 -15.54
CA ASP A 313 -21.44 4.13 -14.54
C ASP A 313 -20.76 3.81 -13.21
N HIS A 314 -20.35 4.87 -12.51
CA HIS A 314 -19.66 4.75 -11.22
C HIS A 314 -20.57 4.18 -10.11
N ALA A 315 -21.89 4.38 -10.21
CA ALA A 315 -22.84 3.89 -9.18
C ALA A 315 -22.96 2.36 -9.21
N ALA A 316 -22.99 1.76 -10.40
CA ALA A 316 -23.18 0.33 -10.57
C ALA A 316 -22.01 -0.52 -10.02
N ILE A 317 -20.82 0.06 -9.80
CA ILE A 317 -19.73 -0.70 -9.14
C ILE A 317 -20.04 -1.01 -7.67
N GLY A 318 -20.97 -0.31 -7.03
CA GLY A 318 -21.33 -0.50 -5.63
C GLY A 318 -21.72 -1.95 -5.32
N ASP A 319 -22.60 -2.52 -6.11
CA ASP A 319 -23.03 -3.92 -5.97
C ASP A 319 -21.86 -4.90 -6.12
N LEU A 320 -20.92 -4.61 -7.05
CA LEU A 320 -19.73 -5.44 -7.23
C LEU A 320 -18.80 -5.37 -6.02
N LEU A 321 -18.64 -4.20 -5.39
CA LEU A 321 -17.85 -4.05 -4.18
C LEU A 321 -18.44 -4.88 -3.03
N THR A 322 -19.75 -4.80 -2.83
CA THR A 322 -20.45 -5.56 -1.79
C THR A 322 -20.38 -7.06 -2.04
N ALA A 323 -20.63 -7.50 -3.28
CA ALA A 323 -20.51 -8.92 -3.66
C ALA A 323 -19.06 -9.44 -3.49
N SER A 324 -18.07 -8.61 -3.79
CA SER A 324 -16.67 -8.91 -3.55
C SER A 324 -16.41 -9.11 -2.05
N HIS A 325 -16.90 -8.19 -1.18
CA HIS A 325 -16.74 -8.32 0.27
C HIS A 325 -17.33 -9.62 0.82
N HIS A 326 -18.58 -9.93 0.46
CA HIS A 326 -19.22 -11.19 0.88
C HIS A 326 -18.41 -12.40 0.41
N SER A 327 -17.89 -12.38 -0.82
CA SER A 327 -17.06 -13.47 -1.33
C SER A 327 -15.72 -13.60 -0.57
N PHE A 328 -15.11 -12.49 -0.15
CA PHE A 328 -13.91 -12.51 0.70
C PHE A 328 -14.21 -13.04 2.11
N ARG A 329 -15.37 -12.69 2.68
CA ARG A 329 -15.79 -13.14 4.00
C ARG A 329 -16.15 -14.63 3.99
N ASP A 330 -17.04 -15.06 3.07
CA ASP A 330 -17.73 -16.34 3.17
C ASP A 330 -17.05 -17.47 2.36
N ARG A 331 -16.23 -17.12 1.37
CA ARG A 331 -15.58 -18.11 0.47
C ARG A 331 -14.07 -18.12 0.62
N PHE A 332 -13.43 -16.93 0.56
CA PHE A 332 -11.98 -16.83 0.70
C PHE A 332 -11.53 -16.75 2.16
N GLU A 333 -12.43 -16.36 3.07
CA GLU A 333 -12.28 -16.35 4.53
C GLU A 333 -11.06 -15.55 5.01
N VAL A 334 -10.90 -14.34 4.50
CA VAL A 334 -9.84 -13.41 4.89
C VAL A 334 -10.38 -12.12 5.51
N SER A 335 -11.70 -11.98 5.64
CA SER A 335 -12.30 -10.85 6.32
C SER A 335 -12.11 -10.93 7.84
N TRP A 336 -12.46 -9.87 8.54
CA TRP A 336 -12.37 -9.78 9.99
C TRP A 336 -13.56 -8.99 10.54
N PRO A 337 -13.95 -9.18 11.82
CA PRO A 337 -15.19 -8.62 12.36
C PRO A 337 -15.35 -7.12 12.19
N GLN A 338 -14.28 -6.33 12.36
CA GLN A 338 -14.35 -4.89 12.21
C GLN A 338 -14.62 -4.47 10.75
N ALA A 339 -14.13 -5.23 9.76
CA ALA A 339 -14.44 -4.95 8.35
C ALA A 339 -15.88 -5.30 8.03
N ASP A 340 -16.36 -6.44 8.49
CA ASP A 340 -17.73 -6.88 8.26
C ASP A 340 -18.73 -5.86 8.83
N GLU A 341 -18.54 -5.45 10.07
CA GLU A 341 -19.35 -4.43 10.73
C GLU A 341 -19.24 -3.05 10.08
N ALA A 342 -18.05 -2.65 9.61
CA ALA A 342 -17.86 -1.39 8.90
C ALA A 342 -18.62 -1.37 7.56
N VAL A 343 -18.56 -2.48 6.80
CA VAL A 343 -19.28 -2.64 5.52
C VAL A 343 -20.80 -2.59 5.74
N GLU A 344 -21.31 -3.39 6.68
CA GLU A 344 -22.75 -3.42 6.98
C GLU A 344 -23.25 -2.06 7.47
N ALA A 345 -22.52 -1.39 8.35
CA ALA A 345 -22.90 -0.07 8.84
C ALA A 345 -22.86 1.01 7.74
N ALA A 346 -21.86 0.95 6.86
CA ALA A 346 -21.73 1.88 5.73
C ALA A 346 -22.90 1.72 4.75
N ILE A 347 -23.23 0.49 4.34
CA ILE A 347 -24.33 0.19 3.44
C ILE A 347 -25.67 0.58 4.09
N GLY A 348 -25.90 0.20 5.34
CA GLY A 348 -27.11 0.56 6.10
C GLY A 348 -27.31 2.08 6.27
N ALA A 349 -26.24 2.87 6.20
CA ALA A 349 -26.28 4.33 6.24
C ALA A 349 -26.32 4.99 4.85
N GLY A 350 -26.39 4.20 3.76
CA GLY A 350 -26.60 4.67 2.40
C GLY A 350 -25.34 4.74 1.53
N ALA A 351 -24.26 4.02 1.86
CA ALA A 351 -23.21 3.74 0.90
C ALA A 351 -23.75 2.85 -0.23
N LEU A 352 -23.36 3.09 -1.47
CA LEU A 352 -23.77 2.30 -2.63
C LEU A 352 -23.15 0.91 -2.62
N GLY A 353 -22.01 0.76 -1.95
CA GLY A 353 -21.32 -0.49 -1.74
C GLY A 353 -20.05 -0.29 -0.96
N ALA A 354 -19.56 -1.36 -0.33
CA ALA A 354 -18.33 -1.33 0.44
C ALA A 354 -17.66 -2.71 0.48
N ARG A 355 -16.34 -2.73 0.65
CA ARG A 355 -15.56 -3.97 0.80
C ARG A 355 -14.28 -3.76 1.58
N MET A 356 -13.80 -4.84 2.18
CA MET A 356 -12.41 -4.87 2.66
C MET A 356 -11.42 -4.65 1.52
N THR A 357 -10.27 -4.05 1.79
CA THR A 357 -9.19 -3.89 0.81
C THR A 357 -7.85 -4.38 1.34
N GLY A 358 -6.98 -4.80 0.41
CA GLY A 358 -5.68 -5.40 0.72
C GLY A 358 -5.75 -6.90 0.99
N GLY A 359 -4.72 -7.46 1.65
CA GLY A 359 -4.55 -8.91 1.83
C GLY A 359 -5.42 -9.57 2.91
N GLY A 360 -6.30 -8.83 3.57
CA GLY A 360 -7.17 -9.37 4.63
C GLY A 360 -6.52 -9.44 6.02
N PHE A 361 -7.25 -10.05 6.97
CA PHE A 361 -6.85 -10.25 8.37
C PHE A 361 -6.55 -8.95 9.14
N GLY A 362 -7.13 -7.84 8.74
CA GLY A 362 -6.95 -6.50 9.28
C GLY A 362 -6.70 -5.44 8.20
N GLY A 363 -6.83 -4.17 8.55
CA GLY A 363 -6.61 -3.04 7.65
C GLY A 363 -7.85 -2.21 7.36
N CYS A 364 -8.08 -1.86 6.10
CA CYS A 364 -9.11 -0.91 5.70
C CYS A 364 -10.29 -1.55 4.96
N VAL A 365 -11.39 -0.80 4.98
CA VAL A 365 -12.55 -0.96 4.10
C VAL A 365 -12.56 0.23 3.13
N ILE A 366 -12.95 0.01 1.88
CA ILE A 366 -13.30 1.07 0.93
C ILE A 366 -14.81 1.07 0.70
N ALA A 367 -15.43 2.25 0.72
CA ALA A 367 -16.85 2.44 0.47
C ALA A 367 -17.06 3.46 -0.64
N LEU A 368 -18.02 3.19 -1.53
CA LEU A 368 -18.54 4.14 -2.51
C LEU A 368 -19.72 4.87 -1.88
N VAL A 369 -19.56 6.16 -1.67
CA VAL A 369 -20.51 6.95 -0.87
C VAL A 369 -21.09 8.13 -1.66
N PRO A 370 -22.41 8.38 -1.61
CA PRO A 370 -22.99 9.64 -2.09
C PRO A 370 -22.41 10.82 -1.29
N ALA A 371 -22.02 11.90 -1.95
CA ALA A 371 -21.37 13.06 -1.31
C ALA A 371 -22.15 13.58 -0.09
N GLY A 372 -23.47 13.68 -0.19
CA GLY A 372 -24.35 14.13 0.90
C GLY A 372 -24.51 13.13 2.06
N ARG A 373 -24.01 11.90 1.96
CA ARG A 373 -24.13 10.85 2.98
C ARG A 373 -22.85 10.58 3.78
N ALA A 374 -21.73 11.16 3.40
CA ALA A 374 -20.42 10.86 4.00
C ALA A 374 -20.41 11.03 5.53
N ALA A 375 -20.98 12.12 6.06
CA ALA A 375 -21.03 12.35 7.52
C ALA A 375 -21.91 11.33 8.23
N GLN A 376 -23.08 10.98 7.67
CA GLN A 376 -24.00 9.98 8.23
C GLN A 376 -23.33 8.60 8.27
N ILE A 377 -22.62 8.22 7.21
CA ILE A 377 -21.90 6.94 7.12
C ILE A 377 -20.79 6.87 8.18
N ARG A 378 -19.97 7.92 8.32
CA ARG A 378 -18.95 7.99 9.37
C ARG A 378 -19.57 7.83 10.77
N THR A 379 -20.66 8.50 11.05
CA THR A 379 -21.37 8.38 12.35
C THR A 379 -21.88 6.96 12.58
N ALA A 380 -22.48 6.33 11.58
CA ALA A 380 -23.00 4.97 11.69
C ALA A 380 -21.91 3.94 11.96
N VAL A 381 -20.80 4.01 11.21
CA VAL A 381 -19.66 3.10 11.39
C VAL A 381 -19.01 3.32 12.77
N THR A 382 -18.75 4.58 13.15
CA THR A 382 -18.17 4.89 14.48
C THR A 382 -19.07 4.39 15.60
N GLY A 383 -20.40 4.58 15.50
CA GLY A 383 -21.38 4.09 16.47
C GLY A 383 -21.39 2.55 16.57
N ARG A 384 -21.13 1.84 15.47
CA ARG A 384 -21.01 0.38 15.46
C ARG A 384 -19.74 -0.05 16.22
N PHE A 385 -18.61 0.59 15.97
CA PHE A 385 -17.35 0.31 16.68
C PHE A 385 -17.45 0.59 18.17
N THR A 386 -18.10 1.69 18.56
CA THR A 386 -18.34 2.01 19.97
C THR A 386 -19.16 0.92 20.69
N ARG A 387 -20.20 0.38 20.04
CA ARG A 387 -21.00 -0.72 20.63
C ARG A 387 -20.21 -2.01 20.85
N HIS A 388 -19.22 -2.27 20.00
CA HIS A 388 -18.33 -3.41 20.13
C HIS A 388 -17.10 -3.13 21.02
N HIS A 389 -17.00 -1.94 21.60
CA HIS A 389 -15.83 -1.50 22.40
C HIS A 389 -14.51 -1.58 21.62
N TRP A 390 -14.54 -1.41 20.28
CA TRP A 390 -13.36 -1.34 19.44
C TRP A 390 -12.81 0.09 19.39
N PRO A 391 -11.51 0.27 19.08
CA PRO A 391 -10.94 1.59 18.79
C PRO A 391 -11.76 2.29 17.69
N SER A 392 -11.96 3.61 17.84
CA SER A 392 -12.65 4.39 16.81
C SER A 392 -11.90 4.28 15.48
N PRO A 393 -12.59 4.05 14.36
CA PRO A 393 -11.95 3.98 13.04
C PRO A 393 -11.51 5.37 12.59
N ASP A 394 -10.49 5.42 11.73
CA ASP A 394 -10.12 6.63 11.00
C ASP A 394 -10.71 6.63 9.60
N TYR A 395 -10.89 7.82 9.05
CA TYR A 395 -11.49 8.02 7.73
C TYR A 395 -10.59 8.85 6.85
N LEU A 396 -10.45 8.43 5.59
CA LEU A 396 -9.75 9.17 4.56
C LEU A 396 -10.63 9.23 3.31
N ASP A 397 -10.87 10.43 2.80
CA ASP A 397 -11.49 10.60 1.49
C ASP A 397 -10.44 10.34 0.42
N ALA A 398 -10.67 9.35 -0.42
CA ALA A 398 -9.71 8.89 -1.40
C ALA A 398 -9.98 9.51 -2.78
N VAL A 399 -8.97 10.13 -3.34
CA VAL A 399 -8.99 10.66 -4.70
C VAL A 399 -7.91 9.95 -5.51
N PRO A 400 -8.26 9.34 -6.68
CA PRO A 400 -7.27 8.75 -7.56
C PRO A 400 -6.21 9.77 -7.98
N SER A 401 -4.96 9.48 -7.64
CA SER A 401 -3.83 10.42 -7.74
C SER A 401 -2.74 9.88 -8.66
N ASP A 402 -1.76 10.74 -8.95
CA ASP A 402 -0.62 10.38 -9.80
C ASP A 402 0.35 9.42 -9.13
N SER A 403 1.08 8.69 -9.97
CA SER A 403 2.17 7.80 -9.59
C SER A 403 3.38 8.52 -8.99
N ALA A 404 4.37 7.72 -8.61
CA ALA A 404 5.64 8.19 -8.07
C ALA A 404 6.37 9.15 -9.00
N ARG A 405 6.93 10.21 -8.42
CA ARG A 405 7.62 11.29 -9.14
C ARG A 405 8.56 12.08 -8.24
N ARG A 406 9.47 12.82 -8.85
CA ARG A 406 10.21 13.86 -8.17
C ARG A 406 9.29 15.06 -7.90
N ILE A 407 9.36 15.63 -6.71
CA ILE A 407 8.52 16.78 -6.27
C ILE A 407 9.32 17.97 -5.76
N GLY A 408 10.65 17.87 -5.72
CA GLY A 408 11.57 18.94 -5.31
C GLY A 408 13.01 18.62 -5.69
#